data_311f114637b7e100a724bce1d45b645d
#
_entry.id   311f114637b7e100a724bce1d45b645d
#
_cell.length_a   1.000
_cell.length_b   1.000
_cell.length_c   1.000
_cell.angle_alpha   90.00
_cell.angle_beta   90.00
_cell.angle_gamma   90.00
#
_symmetry.space_group_name_H-M   'P 1'
#
loop_
_entity.id
_entity.type
_entity.pdbx_description
1 polymer ?
#
loop_
_entity_poly.entity_id
_entity_poly.type
_entity_poly.pdbx_seq_one_letter_code
_entity_poly.pdbx_strand_id
1 'polypeptide(L)'
;MNPKPVVFVWPGDLHLESEDRPNYKTALWMADEVNDLIRPDFVQFAGDNVQHARENEWALFKNVTEKLQAPWHALVGDHDAHHDPSCHSYQKNVGPTYLAYTVNGYRFICLNTMQFRPLGLTDEQVIWFRYEVDAALARGERVVVFQHHYPFQVWEDFDGPGIARWREIVQTLPITGLFAGHTHYGQIANDGHNVYVATRSIGDPEGGPAGYAVVFLDGEDFALTYRSVEDKGPVVLITSPRRAVLATKSAHIVPGPVEARVRAWSKTSFVSAKARIDDGEWQDLQDRGDMTWSFPVPGDTLAKGEHVLEVRLRNADNEEGSDRIIFVSDLSGRYNPYPIVEPIVRETKFC
;
A
#
# COMPACT_ATOMS: atom_id res chain seq x y z
N MET A 1 9.04 7.07 20.53
CA MET A 1 7.99 6.06 20.87
C MET A 1 8.05 4.96 19.82
N ASN A 2 7.86 3.69 20.20
CA ASN A 2 7.67 2.67 19.16
C ASN A 2 6.31 2.90 18.51
N PRO A 3 6.22 2.92 17.18
CA PRO A 3 4.94 3.01 16.48
C PRO A 3 4.02 1.85 16.90
N LYS A 4 2.72 2.10 16.93
CA LYS A 4 1.71 1.04 17.09
C LYS A 4 1.27 0.55 15.72
N PRO A 5 0.67 -0.65 15.60
CA PRO A 5 0.16 -1.14 14.34
C PRO A 5 -0.78 -0.16 13.65
N VAL A 6 -0.69 -0.10 12.34
CA VAL A 6 -1.59 0.68 11.46
C VAL A 6 -2.08 -0.24 10.34
N VAL A 7 -3.38 -0.24 10.11
CA VAL A 7 -4.02 -0.82 8.92
C VAL A 7 -4.62 0.31 8.10
N PHE A 8 -4.27 0.42 6.85
CA PHE A 8 -4.96 1.35 5.96
C PHE A 8 -5.36 0.68 4.65
N VAL A 9 -6.41 1.22 4.06
CA VAL A 9 -6.89 0.80 2.74
C VAL A 9 -6.40 1.80 1.70
N TRP A 10 -5.86 1.26 0.60
CA TRP A 10 -5.25 1.99 -0.50
C TRP A 10 -5.97 1.67 -1.81
N PRO A 11 -7.10 2.35 -2.14
CA PRO A 11 -7.76 2.24 -3.43
C PRO A 11 -7.03 3.07 -4.49
N GLY A 12 -6.85 2.51 -5.67
CA GLY A 12 -6.32 3.22 -6.83
C GLY A 12 -7.40 4.04 -7.55
N ASP A 13 -6.99 4.85 -8.39
CA ASP A 13 -7.61 5.70 -9.40
C ASP A 13 -9.09 5.35 -9.67
N LEU A 14 -10.02 6.11 -9.09
CA LEU A 14 -11.45 5.81 -9.18
C LEU A 14 -12.07 6.22 -10.52
N HIS A 15 -11.57 7.30 -11.14
CA HIS A 15 -12.07 7.86 -12.39
C HIS A 15 -13.60 8.00 -12.42
N LEU A 16 -14.19 8.53 -11.36
CA LEU A 16 -15.64 8.69 -11.26
C LEU A 16 -16.18 9.64 -12.32
N GLU A 17 -17.14 9.19 -13.13
CA GLU A 17 -17.72 9.94 -14.23
C GLU A 17 -19.25 10.04 -14.14
N SER A 18 -19.92 8.91 -13.89
CA SER A 18 -21.36 8.82 -13.74
C SER A 18 -21.78 7.61 -12.91
N GLU A 19 -23.02 7.63 -12.39
CA GLU A 19 -23.58 6.55 -11.57
C GLU A 19 -23.72 5.21 -12.33
N ASP A 20 -23.86 5.26 -13.63
CA ASP A 20 -24.04 4.06 -14.48
C ASP A 20 -22.74 3.28 -14.69
N ARG A 21 -21.60 3.93 -14.51
CA ARG A 21 -20.29 3.31 -14.75
C ARG A 21 -19.97 2.24 -13.69
N PRO A 22 -19.29 1.17 -14.10
CA PRO A 22 -18.87 0.10 -13.17
C PRO A 22 -17.98 0.62 -12.03
N ASN A 23 -17.10 1.58 -12.30
CA ASN A 23 -16.17 2.16 -11.33
C ASN A 23 -16.90 2.80 -10.13
N TYR A 24 -18.01 3.51 -10.35
CA TYR A 24 -18.80 4.07 -9.25
C TYR A 24 -19.41 2.96 -8.37
N LYS A 25 -19.97 1.91 -9.01
CA LYS A 25 -20.51 0.76 -8.28
C LYS A 25 -19.44 0.02 -7.49
N THR A 26 -18.25 -0.14 -8.07
CA THR A 26 -17.09 -0.75 -7.39
C THR A 26 -16.58 0.12 -6.25
N ALA A 27 -16.55 1.45 -6.40
CA ALA A 27 -16.16 2.37 -5.33
C ALA A 27 -17.16 2.33 -4.15
N LEU A 28 -18.46 2.22 -4.42
CA LEU A 28 -19.48 2.02 -3.37
C LEU A 28 -19.34 0.67 -2.67
N TRP A 29 -19.12 -0.41 -3.44
CA TRP A 29 -18.82 -1.74 -2.89
C TRP A 29 -17.58 -1.69 -1.98
N MET A 30 -16.51 -1.04 -2.43
CA MET A 30 -15.28 -0.88 -1.63
C MET A 30 -15.59 -0.17 -0.30
N ALA A 31 -16.36 0.92 -0.32
CA ALA A 31 -16.73 1.63 0.90
C ALA A 31 -17.51 0.75 1.88
N ASP A 32 -18.43 -0.09 1.38
CA ASP A 32 -19.20 -1.04 2.20
C ASP A 32 -18.27 -2.15 2.76
N GLU A 33 -17.40 -2.75 1.93
CA GLU A 33 -16.43 -3.78 2.39
C GLU A 33 -15.44 -3.23 3.43
N VAL A 34 -14.96 -2.02 3.22
CA VAL A 34 -14.05 -1.35 4.17
C VAL A 34 -14.70 -1.18 5.54
N ASN A 35 -15.96 -0.75 5.58
CA ASN A 35 -16.70 -0.57 6.82
C ASN A 35 -17.04 -1.90 7.51
N ASP A 36 -17.46 -2.90 6.74
CA ASP A 36 -18.00 -4.15 7.29
C ASP A 36 -16.91 -5.17 7.63
N LEU A 37 -15.83 -5.20 6.82
CA LEU A 37 -14.83 -6.24 6.87
C LEU A 37 -13.49 -5.76 7.45
N ILE A 38 -12.86 -4.75 6.86
CA ILE A 38 -11.47 -4.38 7.20
C ILE A 38 -11.42 -3.48 8.44
N ARG A 39 -12.25 -2.44 8.51
CA ARG A 39 -12.27 -1.42 9.58
C ARG A 39 -10.88 -0.83 9.82
N PRO A 40 -10.28 -0.19 8.80
CA PRO A 40 -8.92 0.32 8.88
C PRO A 40 -8.83 1.56 9.78
N ASP A 41 -7.59 1.94 10.13
CA ASP A 41 -7.34 3.22 10.81
C ASP A 41 -7.68 4.41 9.90
N PHE A 42 -7.49 4.27 8.58
CA PHE A 42 -7.89 5.26 7.58
C PHE A 42 -7.94 4.67 6.16
N VAL A 43 -8.54 5.42 5.23
CA VAL A 43 -8.50 5.15 3.79
C VAL A 43 -7.69 6.26 3.10
N GLN A 44 -6.75 5.90 2.23
CA GLN A 44 -5.97 6.85 1.45
C GLN A 44 -6.22 6.63 -0.04
N PHE A 45 -6.89 7.55 -0.70
CA PHE A 45 -7.12 7.50 -2.15
C PHE A 45 -5.88 7.94 -2.92
N ALA A 46 -5.58 7.23 -4.01
CA ALA A 46 -4.34 7.36 -4.77
C ALA A 46 -4.28 8.56 -5.75
N GLY A 47 -5.32 9.36 -5.83
CA GLY A 47 -5.52 10.38 -6.86
C GLY A 47 -6.41 9.85 -7.99
N ASP A 48 -6.66 10.68 -8.99
CA ASP A 48 -7.62 10.41 -10.07
C ASP A 48 -8.97 9.94 -9.50
N ASN A 49 -9.44 10.71 -8.53
CA ASN A 49 -10.69 10.45 -7.82
C ASN A 49 -11.89 10.63 -8.76
N VAL A 50 -11.79 11.55 -9.70
CA VAL A 50 -12.80 11.86 -10.72
C VAL A 50 -12.18 11.88 -12.12
N GLN A 51 -13.03 11.79 -13.16
CA GLN A 51 -12.54 11.66 -14.54
C GLN A 51 -12.19 13.01 -15.21
N HIS A 52 -12.93 14.07 -14.94
CA HIS A 52 -12.77 15.37 -15.63
C HIS A 52 -12.88 16.57 -14.68
N ALA A 53 -12.79 16.34 -13.37
CA ALA A 53 -12.92 17.36 -12.32
C ALA A 53 -14.23 18.18 -12.38
N ARG A 54 -15.34 17.60 -12.86
CA ARG A 54 -16.65 18.24 -12.95
C ARG A 54 -17.40 18.16 -11.62
N GLU A 55 -18.29 19.14 -11.35
CA GLU A 55 -19.05 19.19 -10.09
C GLU A 55 -19.91 17.94 -9.84
N ASN A 56 -20.53 17.36 -10.87
CA ASN A 56 -21.29 16.12 -10.75
C ASN A 56 -20.40 14.91 -10.41
N GLU A 57 -19.18 14.89 -10.90
CA GLU A 57 -18.22 13.83 -10.60
C GLU A 57 -17.71 13.93 -9.15
N TRP A 58 -17.43 15.17 -8.68
CA TRP A 58 -17.12 15.42 -7.27
C TRP A 58 -18.27 15.05 -6.32
N ALA A 59 -19.52 15.23 -6.77
CA ALA A 59 -20.67 14.75 -5.99
C ALA A 59 -20.67 13.21 -5.84
N LEU A 60 -20.25 12.47 -6.87
CA LEU A 60 -20.07 11.00 -6.77
C LEU A 60 -18.96 10.64 -5.79
N PHE A 61 -17.82 11.32 -5.86
CA PHE A 61 -16.73 11.10 -4.90
C PHE A 61 -17.17 11.38 -3.47
N LYS A 62 -17.90 12.47 -3.26
CA LYS A 62 -18.49 12.79 -1.96
C LYS A 62 -19.42 11.68 -1.47
N ASN A 63 -20.29 11.15 -2.33
CA ASN A 63 -21.17 10.04 -1.96
C ASN A 63 -20.39 8.79 -1.50
N VAL A 64 -19.27 8.48 -2.16
CA VAL A 64 -18.40 7.36 -1.76
C VAL A 64 -17.74 7.64 -0.40
N THR A 65 -17.18 8.83 -0.22
CA THR A 65 -16.44 9.18 1.01
C THR A 65 -17.36 9.38 2.22
N GLU A 66 -18.59 9.86 2.04
CA GLU A 66 -19.58 9.97 3.12
C GLU A 66 -20.07 8.60 3.64
N LYS A 67 -19.94 7.52 2.86
CA LYS A 67 -20.21 6.16 3.34
C LYS A 67 -19.12 5.62 4.25
N LEU A 68 -17.89 6.10 4.15
CA LEU A 68 -16.77 5.60 4.96
C LEU A 68 -16.94 5.98 6.43
N GLN A 69 -16.78 4.99 7.32
CA GLN A 69 -16.74 5.22 8.77
C GLN A 69 -15.33 5.58 9.24
N ALA A 70 -14.30 5.08 8.55
CA ALA A 70 -12.90 5.43 8.83
C ALA A 70 -12.58 6.83 8.29
N PRO A 71 -11.66 7.58 8.93
CA PRO A 71 -11.10 8.79 8.35
C PRO A 71 -10.52 8.50 6.95
N TRP A 72 -10.56 9.49 6.07
CA TRP A 72 -9.99 9.35 4.74
C TRP A 72 -9.16 10.56 4.33
N HIS A 73 -8.21 10.33 3.44
CA HIS A 73 -7.40 11.32 2.76
C HIS A 73 -7.33 10.98 1.28
N ALA A 74 -7.06 11.96 0.43
CA ALA A 74 -6.90 11.76 -1.00
C ALA A 74 -5.65 12.46 -1.51
N LEU A 75 -5.07 11.92 -2.58
CA LEU A 75 -4.11 12.62 -3.41
C LEU A 75 -4.84 13.34 -4.54
N VAL A 76 -4.20 14.34 -5.10
CA VAL A 76 -4.60 14.90 -6.38
C VAL A 76 -3.89 14.15 -7.51
N GLY A 77 -4.66 13.69 -8.51
CA GLY A 77 -4.14 13.12 -9.74
C GLY A 77 -4.33 14.05 -10.94
N ASP A 78 -3.89 13.62 -12.13
CA ASP A 78 -3.94 14.45 -13.33
C ASP A 78 -5.37 14.67 -13.86
N HIS A 79 -6.25 13.68 -13.67
CA HIS A 79 -7.68 13.83 -13.96
C HIS A 79 -8.38 14.79 -12.99
N ASP A 80 -7.99 14.80 -11.72
CA ASP A 80 -8.50 15.73 -10.70
C ASP A 80 -8.06 17.19 -10.98
N ALA A 81 -6.83 17.35 -11.46
CA ALA A 81 -6.30 18.66 -11.86
C ALA A 81 -6.88 19.16 -13.18
N HIS A 82 -7.27 18.26 -14.09
CA HIS A 82 -7.86 18.55 -15.39
C HIS A 82 -7.19 19.72 -16.14
N HIS A 83 -5.89 19.60 -16.37
CA HIS A 83 -5.04 20.62 -17.01
C HIS A 83 -4.83 21.94 -16.23
N ASP A 84 -5.36 22.05 -15.02
CA ASP A 84 -5.13 23.18 -14.12
C ASP A 84 -4.05 22.87 -13.08
N PRO A 85 -2.79 23.36 -13.24
CA PRO A 85 -1.73 23.13 -12.25
C PRO A 85 -2.04 23.71 -10.85
N SER A 86 -3.00 24.64 -10.74
CA SER A 86 -3.46 25.14 -9.44
C SER A 86 -4.33 24.16 -8.70
N CYS A 87 -4.86 23.13 -9.39
CA CYS A 87 -5.76 22.12 -8.85
C CYS A 87 -7.00 22.72 -8.15
N HIS A 88 -7.52 23.83 -8.67
CA HIS A 88 -8.58 24.60 -8.00
C HIS A 88 -9.84 23.78 -7.74
N SER A 89 -10.25 22.94 -8.71
CA SER A 89 -11.42 22.07 -8.56
C SER A 89 -11.22 21.05 -7.42
N TYR A 90 -10.05 20.43 -7.33
CA TYR A 90 -9.69 19.55 -6.23
C TYR A 90 -9.70 20.29 -4.89
N GLN A 91 -9.05 21.46 -4.80
CA GLN A 91 -9.00 22.25 -3.56
C GLN A 91 -10.40 22.63 -3.05
N LYS A 92 -11.32 22.95 -3.95
CA LYS A 92 -12.71 23.29 -3.60
C LYS A 92 -13.47 22.09 -3.02
N ASN A 93 -13.27 20.89 -3.56
CA ASN A 93 -14.10 19.74 -3.26
C ASN A 93 -13.46 18.76 -2.25
N VAL A 94 -12.13 18.74 -2.14
CA VAL A 94 -11.37 17.83 -1.28
C VAL A 94 -10.57 18.57 -0.22
N GLY A 95 -9.76 19.56 -0.62
CA GLY A 95 -8.94 20.34 0.31
C GLY A 95 -7.50 20.55 -0.16
N PRO A 96 -6.53 20.63 0.76
CA PRO A 96 -5.12 20.88 0.41
C PRO A 96 -4.58 19.85 -0.58
N THR A 97 -3.80 20.30 -1.56
CA THR A 97 -3.23 19.43 -2.59
C THR A 97 -2.03 18.62 -2.12
N TYR A 98 -1.38 19.06 -1.04
CA TYR A 98 -0.37 18.30 -0.31
C TYR A 98 -0.53 18.53 1.20
N LEU A 99 -0.29 17.52 1.99
CA LEU A 99 -0.50 17.56 3.43
C LEU A 99 0.30 16.45 4.12
N ALA A 100 0.40 16.54 5.44
CA ALA A 100 0.96 15.47 6.24
C ALA A 100 0.18 15.29 7.55
N TYR A 101 0.02 14.03 7.97
CA TYR A 101 -0.70 13.66 9.19
C TYR A 101 0.02 12.50 9.90
N THR A 102 -0.31 12.27 11.17
CA THR A 102 0.31 11.21 11.97
C THR A 102 -0.76 10.26 12.49
N VAL A 103 -0.54 8.96 12.30
CA VAL A 103 -1.34 7.89 12.90
C VAL A 103 -0.39 6.92 13.59
N ASN A 104 -0.62 6.64 14.87
CA ASN A 104 0.09 5.61 15.64
C ASN A 104 1.63 5.67 15.60
N GLY A 105 2.23 6.86 15.42
CA GLY A 105 3.68 7.03 15.33
C GLY A 105 4.27 6.87 13.93
N TYR A 106 3.42 6.83 12.90
CA TYR A 106 3.78 6.97 11.51
C TYR A 106 3.39 8.35 10.99
N ARG A 107 4.33 9.06 10.37
CA ARG A 107 4.09 10.31 9.63
C ARG A 107 3.81 9.98 8.19
N PHE A 108 2.60 10.22 7.74
CA PHE A 108 2.14 10.07 6.36
C PHE A 108 2.26 11.42 5.67
N ILE A 109 2.96 11.46 4.53
CA ILE A 109 3.22 12.68 3.77
C ILE A 109 2.67 12.50 2.36
N CYS A 110 1.65 13.29 2.01
CA CYS A 110 1.00 13.30 0.71
C CYS A 110 1.61 14.41 -0.15
N LEU A 111 2.17 14.06 -1.30
CA LEU A 111 2.79 14.99 -2.24
C LEU A 111 1.87 15.24 -3.44
N ASN A 112 1.86 16.48 -3.92
CA ASN A 112 1.21 16.86 -5.16
C ASN A 112 2.23 16.87 -6.31
N THR A 113 2.14 15.89 -7.21
CA THR A 113 3.01 15.77 -8.38
C THR A 113 2.46 16.49 -9.62
N MET A 114 1.32 17.18 -9.49
CA MET A 114 0.63 17.85 -10.61
C MET A 114 1.03 19.32 -10.82
N GLN A 115 1.97 19.85 -10.03
CA GLN A 115 2.25 21.28 -10.02
C GLN A 115 2.96 21.80 -11.26
N PHE A 116 3.47 20.90 -12.12
CA PHE A 116 4.19 21.26 -13.33
C PHE A 116 3.83 20.37 -14.53
N ARG A 117 4.15 20.87 -15.73
CA ARG A 117 4.22 20.07 -16.96
C ARG A 117 5.61 20.29 -17.59
N PRO A 118 6.48 19.29 -17.70
CA PRO A 118 6.31 17.91 -17.20
C PRO A 118 6.04 17.82 -15.70
N LEU A 119 5.58 16.66 -15.24
CA LEU A 119 5.18 16.40 -13.86
C LEU A 119 6.33 16.68 -12.88
N GLY A 120 6.02 17.28 -11.74
CA GLY A 120 7.06 17.62 -10.79
C GLY A 120 6.57 18.29 -9.53
N LEU A 121 7.50 18.76 -8.74
CA LEU A 121 7.29 19.37 -7.43
C LEU A 121 7.86 20.78 -7.39
N THR A 122 7.14 21.76 -6.82
CA THR A 122 7.71 23.09 -6.57
C THR A 122 8.86 23.01 -5.57
N ASP A 123 9.79 23.95 -5.65
CA ASP A 123 10.86 24.08 -4.64
C ASP A 123 10.28 24.25 -3.22
N GLU A 124 9.19 24.99 -3.09
CA GLU A 124 8.49 25.17 -1.83
C GLU A 124 8.00 23.83 -1.26
N GLN A 125 7.33 23.00 -2.09
CA GLN A 125 6.86 21.69 -1.64
C GLN A 125 8.00 20.75 -1.29
N VAL A 126 9.11 20.75 -2.04
CA VAL A 126 10.28 19.91 -1.72
C VAL A 126 10.95 20.34 -0.42
N ILE A 127 11.06 21.65 -0.15
CA ILE A 127 11.57 22.19 1.12
C ILE A 127 10.63 21.75 2.26
N TRP A 128 9.33 21.89 2.10
CA TRP A 128 8.34 21.42 3.04
C TRP A 128 8.42 19.90 3.27
N PHE A 129 8.53 19.11 2.21
CA PHE A 129 8.69 17.66 2.30
C PHE A 129 9.91 17.26 3.13
N ARG A 130 11.06 17.89 2.87
CA ARG A 130 12.27 17.68 3.66
C ARG A 130 12.07 18.01 5.13
N TYR A 131 11.44 19.16 5.41
CA TYR A 131 11.12 19.56 6.78
C TYR A 131 10.22 18.55 7.49
N GLU A 132 9.18 18.05 6.82
CA GLU A 132 8.27 17.05 7.40
C GLU A 132 8.99 15.73 7.74
N VAL A 133 9.87 15.27 6.84
CA VAL A 133 10.67 14.07 7.09
C VAL A 133 11.61 14.26 8.26
N ASP A 134 12.40 15.35 8.28
CA ASP A 134 13.35 15.62 9.35
C ASP A 134 12.64 15.77 10.71
N ALA A 135 11.52 16.47 10.74
CA ALA A 135 10.72 16.67 11.94
C ALA A 135 10.11 15.35 12.47
N ALA A 136 9.63 14.50 11.59
CA ALA A 136 9.10 13.17 11.95
C ALA A 136 10.20 12.29 12.56
N LEU A 137 11.36 12.21 11.90
CA LEU A 137 12.51 11.45 12.39
C LEU A 137 13.00 11.95 13.74
N ALA A 138 13.03 13.28 13.94
CA ALA A 138 13.40 13.88 15.24
C ALA A 138 12.42 13.51 16.36
N ARG A 139 11.14 13.24 16.05
CA ARG A 139 10.14 12.76 17.01
C ARG A 139 10.17 11.24 17.19
N GLY A 140 11.01 10.51 16.43
CA GLY A 140 11.06 9.05 16.42
C GLY A 140 9.86 8.42 15.70
N GLU A 141 9.21 9.15 14.82
CA GLU A 141 8.15 8.65 13.93
C GLU A 141 8.77 7.96 12.72
N ARG A 142 8.03 7.03 12.12
CA ARG A 142 8.37 6.43 10.83
C ARG A 142 7.68 7.19 9.71
N VAL A 143 8.34 7.32 8.56
CA VAL A 143 7.84 8.11 7.44
C VAL A 143 7.29 7.20 6.36
N VAL A 144 6.08 7.50 5.88
CA VAL A 144 5.44 6.90 4.72
C VAL A 144 5.09 8.03 3.75
N VAL A 145 5.37 7.85 2.47
CA VAL A 145 5.12 8.85 1.44
C VAL A 145 4.03 8.38 0.49
N PHE A 146 3.09 9.26 0.18
CA PHE A 146 2.06 9.07 -0.83
C PHE A 146 2.23 10.11 -1.93
N GLN A 147 2.16 9.68 -3.18
CA GLN A 147 2.14 10.55 -4.35
C GLN A 147 1.34 9.89 -5.47
N HIS A 148 0.81 10.67 -6.42
CA HIS A 148 0.02 10.06 -7.48
C HIS A 148 0.91 9.36 -8.51
N HIS A 149 1.94 10.03 -9.03
CA HIS A 149 2.80 9.45 -10.07
C HIS A 149 3.79 8.45 -9.52
N TYR A 150 3.84 7.28 -10.17
CA TYR A 150 4.74 6.19 -9.82
C TYR A 150 6.12 6.40 -10.47
N PRO A 151 7.23 6.40 -9.70
CA PRO A 151 8.53 6.80 -10.22
C PRO A 151 9.19 5.77 -11.15
N PHE A 152 8.65 4.57 -11.28
CA PHE A 152 9.17 3.51 -12.15
C PHE A 152 8.33 3.26 -13.40
N GLN A 153 7.44 4.18 -13.71
CA GLN A 153 6.58 4.08 -14.87
C GLN A 153 7.35 4.36 -16.16
N VAL A 154 7.18 3.52 -17.17
CA VAL A 154 8.01 3.56 -18.40
C VAL A 154 7.61 4.67 -19.36
N TRP A 155 6.34 5.05 -19.38
CA TRP A 155 5.78 6.02 -20.32
C TRP A 155 5.57 7.41 -19.75
N GLU A 156 5.80 7.58 -18.46
CA GLU A 156 5.69 8.86 -17.77
C GLU A 156 7.06 9.31 -17.31
N ASP A 157 7.36 10.57 -17.56
CA ASP A 157 8.61 11.17 -17.15
C ASP A 157 8.43 11.82 -15.77
N PHE A 158 8.63 11.05 -14.70
CA PHE A 158 8.75 11.61 -13.36
C PHE A 158 10.16 12.22 -13.19
N ASP A 159 10.46 13.24 -13.99
CA ASP A 159 11.76 13.91 -14.07
C ASP A 159 11.67 15.45 -14.14
N GLY A 160 10.52 16.00 -13.82
CA GLY A 160 10.25 17.44 -13.80
C GLY A 160 11.00 18.22 -12.71
N PRO A 161 10.67 19.51 -12.55
CA PRO A 161 11.25 20.35 -11.51
C PRO A 161 11.09 19.74 -10.11
N GLY A 162 12.11 19.89 -9.26
CA GLY A 162 12.12 19.38 -7.89
C GLY A 162 12.46 17.89 -7.75
N ILE A 163 12.40 17.08 -8.81
CA ILE A 163 12.57 15.61 -8.73
C ILE A 163 13.98 15.22 -8.27
N ALA A 164 15.01 15.93 -8.68
CA ALA A 164 16.38 15.65 -8.23
C ALA A 164 16.50 15.76 -6.69
N ARG A 165 15.89 16.78 -6.09
CA ARG A 165 15.86 16.96 -4.64
C ARG A 165 14.94 15.95 -3.95
N TRP A 166 13.77 15.65 -4.54
CA TRP A 166 12.90 14.58 -4.06
C TRP A 166 13.66 13.26 -4.00
N ARG A 167 14.37 12.90 -5.06
CA ARG A 167 15.22 11.69 -5.14
C ARG A 167 16.28 11.68 -4.03
N GLU A 168 16.98 12.80 -3.82
CA GLU A 168 17.94 12.93 -2.72
C GLU A 168 17.29 12.62 -1.37
N ILE A 169 16.10 13.18 -1.09
CA ILE A 169 15.38 12.95 0.16
C ILE A 169 15.04 11.47 0.32
N VAL A 170 14.40 10.85 -0.66
CA VAL A 170 13.94 9.46 -0.54
C VAL A 170 15.10 8.45 -0.53
N GLN A 171 16.24 8.75 -1.17
CA GLN A 171 17.40 7.87 -1.19
C GLN A 171 18.33 8.04 0.02
N THR A 172 18.29 9.16 0.71
CA THR A 172 19.18 9.42 1.85
C THR A 172 18.52 9.35 3.22
N LEU A 173 17.19 9.49 3.28
CA LEU A 173 16.44 9.44 4.53
C LEU A 173 15.65 8.13 4.66
N PRO A 174 15.41 7.64 5.88
CA PRO A 174 14.69 6.40 6.09
C PRO A 174 13.19 6.58 5.79
N ILE A 175 12.75 6.10 4.64
CA ILE A 175 11.35 6.04 4.22
C ILE A 175 10.87 4.58 4.36
N THR A 176 9.76 4.36 5.06
CA THR A 176 9.20 3.01 5.27
C THR A 176 8.64 2.43 3.99
N GLY A 177 7.98 3.25 3.19
CA GLY A 177 7.43 2.91 1.88
C GLY A 177 6.89 4.12 1.15
N LEU A 178 6.88 4.07 -0.16
CA LEU A 178 6.30 5.07 -1.05
C LEU A 178 5.18 4.43 -1.86
N PHE A 179 4.01 5.04 -1.81
CA PHE A 179 2.78 4.53 -2.43
C PHE A 179 2.32 5.47 -3.53
N ALA A 180 1.94 4.90 -4.68
CA ALA A 180 1.50 5.66 -5.85
C ALA A 180 0.29 5.03 -6.56
N GLY A 181 -0.44 5.83 -7.30
CA GLY A 181 -1.48 5.44 -8.26
C GLY A 181 -1.00 5.52 -9.70
N HIS A 182 -1.84 6.07 -10.58
CA HIS A 182 -1.55 6.46 -11.96
C HIS A 182 -1.22 5.33 -12.95
N THR A 183 -0.66 4.24 -12.49
CA THR A 183 -0.22 3.13 -13.35
C THR A 183 -1.35 2.21 -13.77
N HIS A 184 -2.49 2.24 -13.10
CA HIS A 184 -3.63 1.36 -13.24
C HIS A 184 -3.37 -0.12 -12.97
N TYR A 185 -2.11 -0.54 -12.78
CA TYR A 185 -1.71 -1.89 -12.38
C TYR A 185 -1.09 -1.91 -10.97
N GLY A 186 -1.15 -3.07 -10.31
CA GLY A 186 -0.46 -3.27 -9.03
C GLY A 186 0.99 -3.69 -9.26
N GLN A 187 1.93 -3.04 -8.60
CA GLN A 187 3.36 -3.40 -8.64
C GLN A 187 4.04 -3.03 -7.34
N ILE A 188 4.99 -3.85 -6.93
CA ILE A 188 5.94 -3.52 -5.87
C ILE A 188 7.34 -3.49 -6.50
N ALA A 189 8.03 -2.37 -6.35
CA ALA A 189 9.43 -2.24 -6.73
C ALA A 189 10.28 -1.98 -5.48
N ASN A 190 11.43 -2.65 -5.40
CA ASN A 190 12.44 -2.45 -4.39
C ASN A 190 13.75 -2.16 -5.12
N ASP A 191 14.33 -0.99 -4.90
CA ASP A 191 15.60 -0.58 -5.53
C ASP A 191 16.84 -1.01 -4.73
N GLY A 192 16.63 -1.80 -3.67
CA GLY A 192 17.67 -2.19 -2.70
C GLY A 192 17.81 -1.22 -1.52
N HIS A 193 17.10 -0.10 -1.54
CA HIS A 193 17.09 0.91 -0.48
C HIS A 193 15.66 1.26 -0.02
N ASN A 194 14.75 1.49 -0.96
CA ASN A 194 13.35 1.84 -0.73
C ASN A 194 12.40 0.83 -1.36
N VAL A 195 11.17 0.84 -0.86
CA VAL A 195 10.03 0.10 -1.42
C VAL A 195 9.05 1.10 -2.02
N TYR A 196 8.62 0.84 -3.25
CA TYR A 196 7.66 1.62 -4.01
C TYR A 196 6.47 0.72 -4.35
N VAL A 197 5.27 1.18 -4.09
CA VAL A 197 4.04 0.40 -4.30
C VAL A 197 3.11 1.17 -5.22
N ALA A 198 2.78 0.57 -6.36
CA ALA A 198 1.69 1.02 -7.20
C ALA A 198 0.45 0.16 -6.93
N THR A 199 -0.73 0.78 -6.90
CA THR A 199 -2.00 0.05 -6.75
C THR A 199 -2.79 0.01 -8.04
N ARG A 200 -3.61 -1.03 -8.21
CA ARG A 200 -4.47 -1.16 -9.38
C ARG A 200 -5.63 -0.18 -9.30
N SER A 201 -5.96 0.42 -10.45
CA SER A 201 -7.11 1.32 -10.60
C SER A 201 -8.44 0.62 -10.33
N ILE A 202 -9.38 1.35 -9.76
CA ILE A 202 -10.80 0.94 -9.70
C ILE A 202 -11.51 1.30 -11.01
N GLY A 203 -11.14 2.45 -11.61
CA GLY A 203 -11.79 2.97 -12.80
C GLY A 203 -11.42 2.26 -14.09
N ASP A 204 -10.15 1.94 -14.24
CA ASP A 204 -9.58 1.29 -15.43
C ASP A 204 -8.48 0.29 -15.02
N PRO A 205 -8.86 -0.85 -14.43
CA PRO A 205 -7.90 -1.78 -13.86
C PRO A 205 -7.09 -2.54 -14.91
N GLU A 206 -5.77 -2.53 -14.79
CA GLU A 206 -4.86 -3.33 -15.58
C GLU A 206 -4.33 -4.54 -14.78
N GLY A 207 -4.16 -5.67 -15.45
CA GLY A 207 -3.57 -6.89 -14.87
C GLY A 207 -4.49 -7.65 -13.90
N GLY A 208 -5.80 -7.44 -13.97
CA GLY A 208 -6.81 -8.16 -13.19
C GLY A 208 -8.01 -7.29 -12.81
N PRO A 209 -8.96 -7.83 -12.02
CA PRO A 209 -10.17 -7.11 -11.66
C PRO A 209 -9.91 -5.92 -10.73
N ALA A 210 -10.84 -4.98 -10.69
CA ALA A 210 -10.84 -3.83 -9.77
C ALA A 210 -10.87 -4.28 -8.31
N GLY A 211 -10.35 -3.43 -7.42
CA GLY A 211 -10.32 -3.68 -5.99
C GLY A 211 -9.48 -2.65 -5.26
N TYR A 212 -8.99 -3.02 -4.08
CA TYR A 212 -8.18 -2.15 -3.24
C TYR A 212 -7.06 -2.92 -2.53
N ALA A 213 -5.99 -2.25 -2.19
CA ALA A 213 -4.95 -2.83 -1.35
C ALA A 213 -5.27 -2.63 0.14
N VAL A 214 -4.96 -3.62 0.96
CA VAL A 214 -4.94 -3.53 2.41
C VAL A 214 -3.48 -3.56 2.85
N VAL A 215 -3.05 -2.53 3.54
CA VAL A 215 -1.66 -2.36 3.98
C VAL A 215 -1.59 -2.42 5.50
N PHE A 216 -0.61 -3.15 6.01
CA PHE A 216 -0.31 -3.29 7.42
C PHE A 216 1.11 -2.81 7.71
N LEU A 217 1.25 -1.98 8.74
CA LEU A 217 2.53 -1.51 9.26
C LEU A 217 2.60 -1.78 10.76
N ASP A 218 3.67 -2.41 11.24
CA ASP A 218 3.93 -2.59 12.68
C ASP A 218 5.44 -2.68 12.95
N GLY A 219 6.03 -1.58 13.41
CA GLY A 219 7.48 -1.53 13.61
C GLY A 219 8.25 -1.85 12.33
N GLU A 220 8.96 -2.97 12.30
CA GLU A 220 9.68 -3.44 11.10
C GLU A 220 8.79 -4.28 10.17
N ASP A 221 7.57 -4.63 10.56
CA ASP A 221 6.66 -5.36 9.69
C ASP A 221 6.00 -4.39 8.71
N PHE A 222 6.03 -4.75 7.44
CA PHE A 222 5.34 -4.09 6.35
C PHE A 222 4.78 -5.17 5.42
N ALA A 223 3.48 -5.21 5.33
CA ALA A 223 2.79 -6.20 4.51
C ALA A 223 1.63 -5.56 3.76
N LEU A 224 1.28 -6.11 2.61
CA LEU A 224 0.11 -5.71 1.85
C LEU A 224 -0.47 -6.88 1.07
N THR A 225 -1.78 -6.83 0.86
CA THR A 225 -2.52 -7.74 0.00
C THR A 225 -3.54 -6.95 -0.82
N TYR A 226 -4.03 -7.53 -1.90
CA TYR A 226 -5.03 -6.92 -2.77
C TYR A 226 -6.35 -7.67 -2.63
N ARG A 227 -7.43 -6.93 -2.38
CA ARG A 227 -8.81 -7.41 -2.35
C ARG A 227 -9.52 -7.03 -3.62
N SER A 228 -9.84 -8.01 -4.44
CA SER A 228 -10.59 -7.85 -5.68
C SER A 228 -12.09 -7.83 -5.43
N VAL A 229 -12.85 -7.15 -6.28
CA VAL A 229 -14.33 -7.18 -6.29
C VAL A 229 -14.89 -8.58 -6.57
N GLU A 230 -14.09 -9.47 -7.15
CA GLU A 230 -14.47 -10.85 -7.42
C GLU A 230 -14.23 -11.79 -6.24
N ASP A 231 -13.41 -11.39 -5.26
CA ASP A 231 -13.09 -12.18 -4.08
C ASP A 231 -14.27 -12.23 -3.12
N LYS A 232 -14.59 -13.43 -2.61
CA LYS A 232 -15.70 -13.64 -1.66
C LYS A 232 -15.23 -14.08 -0.29
N GLY A 233 -14.11 -14.79 -0.22
CA GLY A 233 -13.56 -15.34 1.01
C GLY A 233 -12.93 -14.31 1.94
N PRO A 234 -12.36 -14.75 3.06
CA PRO A 234 -11.61 -13.92 3.97
C PRO A 234 -10.45 -13.17 3.30
N VAL A 235 -10.15 -11.96 3.77
CA VAL A 235 -8.87 -11.31 3.44
C VAL A 235 -7.82 -11.88 4.38
N VAL A 236 -6.72 -12.39 3.84
CA VAL A 236 -5.61 -12.99 4.60
C VAL A 236 -4.33 -12.24 4.26
N LEU A 237 -3.52 -11.95 5.27
CA LEU A 237 -2.28 -11.20 5.14
C LEU A 237 -1.21 -11.77 6.07
N ILE A 238 -0.14 -12.30 5.50
CA ILE A 238 1.07 -12.64 6.24
C ILE A 238 1.81 -11.35 6.58
N THR A 239 1.84 -10.98 7.86
CA THR A 239 2.45 -9.72 8.31
C THR A 239 3.91 -9.89 8.70
N SER A 240 4.34 -11.10 9.06
CA SER A 240 5.73 -11.48 9.37
C SER A 240 5.92 -12.98 9.08
N PRO A 241 7.09 -13.40 8.56
CA PRO A 241 8.24 -12.60 8.15
C PRO A 241 7.92 -11.67 6.98
N ARG A 242 8.77 -10.67 6.74
CA ARG A 242 8.59 -9.73 5.65
C ARG A 242 8.79 -10.41 4.29
N ARG A 243 7.92 -10.13 3.33
CA ARG A 243 8.06 -10.56 1.94
C ARG A 243 9.38 -10.06 1.34
N ALA A 244 10.09 -10.89 0.58
CA ALA A 244 11.41 -10.58 0.03
C ALA A 244 11.45 -9.28 -0.77
N VAL A 245 10.44 -9.03 -1.63
CA VAL A 245 10.34 -7.78 -2.40
C VAL A 245 10.20 -6.53 -1.51
N LEU A 246 9.82 -6.67 -0.24
CA LEU A 246 9.73 -5.58 0.72
C LEU A 246 10.96 -5.45 1.62
N ALA A 247 11.96 -6.34 1.48
CA ALA A 247 13.13 -6.39 2.35
C ALA A 247 14.24 -5.45 1.85
N THR A 248 14.56 -4.42 2.64
CA THR A 248 15.59 -3.42 2.31
C THR A 248 16.76 -3.38 3.29
N LYS A 249 16.74 -4.21 4.36
CA LYS A 249 17.81 -4.26 5.37
C LYS A 249 17.81 -5.58 6.15
N SER A 250 18.87 -5.83 6.89
CA SER A 250 19.04 -7.08 7.66
C SER A 250 17.92 -7.37 8.66
N ALA A 251 17.30 -6.35 9.26
CA ALA A 251 16.16 -6.54 10.17
C ALA A 251 14.90 -7.14 9.49
N HIS A 252 14.88 -7.20 8.16
CA HIS A 252 13.75 -7.70 7.37
C HIS A 252 13.87 -9.18 6.97
N ILE A 253 14.94 -9.86 7.37
CA ILE A 253 15.16 -11.28 7.09
C ILE A 253 15.01 -12.14 8.34
N VAL A 254 14.89 -13.44 8.13
CA VAL A 254 14.79 -14.45 9.20
C VAL A 254 16.21 -14.90 9.60
N PRO A 255 16.73 -14.47 10.77
CA PRO A 255 18.09 -14.80 11.21
C PRO A 255 18.16 -16.07 12.06
N GLY A 256 17.07 -16.80 12.24
CA GLY A 256 16.93 -17.98 13.12
C GLY A 256 15.46 -18.32 13.33
N PRO A 257 15.11 -19.12 14.36
CA PRO A 257 13.71 -19.40 14.68
C PRO A 257 12.94 -18.12 14.97
N VAL A 258 11.81 -17.93 14.29
CA VAL A 258 10.90 -16.79 14.49
C VAL A 258 9.46 -17.26 14.48
N GLU A 259 8.56 -16.44 14.99
CA GLU A 259 7.13 -16.66 14.90
C GLU A 259 6.56 -15.85 13.73
N ALA A 260 6.05 -16.53 12.70
CA ALA A 260 5.29 -15.87 11.65
C ALA A 260 3.97 -15.36 12.24
N ARG A 261 3.52 -14.20 11.74
CA ARG A 261 2.25 -13.59 12.11
C ARG A 261 1.36 -13.41 10.89
N VAL A 262 0.08 -13.69 11.09
CA VAL A 262 -0.94 -13.63 10.04
C VAL A 262 -2.12 -12.84 10.59
N ARG A 263 -2.61 -11.87 9.84
CA ARG A 263 -3.90 -11.22 10.09
C ARG A 263 -4.91 -11.70 9.06
N ALA A 264 -6.16 -11.83 9.50
CA ALA A 264 -7.23 -12.14 8.57
C ALA A 264 -8.53 -11.49 9.00
N TRP A 265 -9.33 -11.12 8.01
CA TRP A 265 -10.64 -10.49 8.19
C TRP A 265 -11.70 -11.34 7.52
N SER A 266 -12.80 -11.57 8.22
CA SER A 266 -13.94 -12.32 7.70
C SER A 266 -15.22 -11.82 8.33
N LYS A 267 -16.32 -11.91 7.58
CA LYS A 267 -17.67 -11.59 8.08
C LYS A 267 -18.20 -12.64 9.06
N THR A 268 -17.66 -13.85 9.00
CA THR A 268 -18.03 -14.97 9.89
C THR A 268 -16.78 -15.56 10.55
N SER A 269 -16.98 -16.38 11.59
CA SER A 269 -15.88 -16.99 12.36
C SER A 269 -15.04 -17.93 11.50
N PHE A 270 -13.75 -18.05 11.81
CA PHE A 270 -12.86 -19.01 11.17
C PHE A 270 -13.05 -20.42 11.74
N VAL A 271 -13.03 -21.41 10.86
CA VAL A 271 -13.14 -22.85 11.21
C VAL A 271 -11.86 -23.63 10.92
N SER A 272 -10.96 -23.07 10.11
CA SER A 272 -9.65 -23.66 9.83
C SER A 272 -8.63 -22.57 9.51
N ALA A 273 -7.42 -22.72 10.03
CA ALA A 273 -6.28 -21.85 9.73
C ALA A 273 -5.02 -22.71 9.63
N LYS A 274 -4.39 -22.73 8.47
CA LYS A 274 -3.25 -23.60 8.17
C LYS A 274 -2.12 -22.85 7.48
N ALA A 275 -0.87 -23.27 7.73
CA ALA A 275 0.33 -22.77 7.06
C ALA A 275 1.24 -23.91 6.63
N ARG A 276 2.08 -23.64 5.66
CA ARG A 276 3.23 -24.49 5.31
C ARG A 276 4.41 -23.64 4.84
N ILE A 277 5.61 -24.21 4.98
CA ILE A 277 6.84 -23.65 4.41
C ILE A 277 7.27 -24.55 3.26
N ASP A 278 7.56 -23.94 2.12
CA ASP A 278 7.95 -24.63 0.88
C ASP A 278 6.95 -25.75 0.52
N ASP A 279 7.42 -26.92 0.16
CA ASP A 279 6.60 -28.10 -0.13
C ASP A 279 6.29 -28.95 1.11
N GLY A 280 6.45 -28.40 2.33
CA GLY A 280 6.18 -29.10 3.57
C GLY A 280 4.70 -29.37 3.82
N GLU A 281 4.43 -30.16 4.88
CA GLU A 281 3.07 -30.49 5.29
C GLU A 281 2.32 -29.27 5.84
N TRP A 282 1.00 -29.22 5.58
CA TRP A 282 0.11 -28.22 6.15
C TRP A 282 -0.05 -28.44 7.66
N GLN A 283 0.25 -27.42 8.45
CA GLN A 283 0.15 -27.42 9.90
C GLN A 283 -0.85 -26.35 10.37
N ASP A 284 -1.46 -26.57 11.53
CA ASP A 284 -2.42 -25.63 12.07
C ASP A 284 -1.71 -24.37 12.61
N LEU A 285 -2.30 -23.21 12.32
CA LEU A 285 -1.92 -21.93 12.92
C LEU A 285 -2.48 -21.83 14.34
N GLN A 286 -1.75 -21.20 15.22
CA GLN A 286 -2.20 -20.89 16.58
C GLN A 286 -2.99 -19.57 16.57
N ASP A 287 -4.26 -19.63 16.99
CA ASP A 287 -5.08 -18.42 17.19
C ASP A 287 -4.52 -17.61 18.37
N ARG A 288 -4.28 -16.33 18.15
CA ARG A 288 -3.79 -15.36 19.14
C ARG A 288 -4.89 -14.39 19.60
N GLY A 289 -6.08 -14.51 19.06
CA GLY A 289 -7.15 -13.53 19.24
C GLY A 289 -6.95 -12.29 18.36
N ASP A 290 -7.93 -11.39 18.40
CA ASP A 290 -7.89 -10.11 17.65
C ASP A 290 -7.54 -10.26 16.16
N MET A 291 -8.15 -11.27 15.51
CA MET A 291 -7.93 -11.57 14.07
C MET A 291 -6.45 -11.84 13.72
N THR A 292 -5.69 -12.37 14.66
CA THR A 292 -4.26 -12.66 14.50
C THR A 292 -3.98 -14.13 14.78
N TRP A 293 -3.14 -14.75 13.95
CA TRP A 293 -2.63 -16.11 14.09
C TRP A 293 -1.12 -16.10 14.03
N SER A 294 -0.53 -17.15 14.60
CA SER A 294 0.91 -17.35 14.52
C SER A 294 1.29 -18.77 14.09
N PHE A 295 2.52 -18.87 13.56
CA PHE A 295 3.10 -20.11 13.07
C PHE A 295 4.62 -20.12 13.31
N PRO A 296 5.21 -21.21 13.85
CA PRO A 296 6.64 -21.29 14.07
C PRO A 296 7.39 -21.46 12.73
N VAL A 297 8.31 -20.57 12.43
CA VAL A 297 9.25 -20.68 11.31
C VAL A 297 10.60 -21.15 11.85
N PRO A 298 11.05 -22.39 11.53
CA PRO A 298 12.28 -22.96 12.06
C PRO A 298 13.50 -22.44 11.29
N GLY A 299 13.76 -21.13 11.35
CA GLY A 299 14.81 -20.48 10.57
C GLY A 299 16.23 -21.03 10.79
N ASP A 300 16.47 -21.74 11.88
CA ASP A 300 17.73 -22.43 12.19
C ASP A 300 17.95 -23.72 11.37
N THR A 301 16.90 -24.28 10.79
CA THR A 301 16.96 -25.49 9.94
C THR A 301 16.70 -25.20 8.48
N LEU A 302 16.27 -23.99 8.16
CA LEU A 302 16.09 -23.55 6.77
C LEU A 302 17.45 -23.33 6.09
N ALA A 303 17.53 -23.65 4.81
CA ALA A 303 18.68 -23.30 4.01
C ALA A 303 18.84 -21.77 3.93
N LYS A 304 20.05 -21.29 3.66
CA LYS A 304 20.22 -19.87 3.35
C LYS A 304 19.57 -19.57 2.00
N GLY A 305 18.72 -18.56 1.95
CA GLY A 305 18.09 -18.09 0.73
C GLY A 305 16.60 -17.82 0.87
N GLU A 306 15.90 -17.90 -0.25
CA GLU A 306 14.46 -17.65 -0.35
C GLU A 306 13.68 -18.91 0.02
N HIS A 307 12.59 -18.70 0.75
CA HIS A 307 11.61 -19.70 1.15
C HIS A 307 10.20 -19.19 0.91
N VAL A 308 9.26 -20.10 0.75
CA VAL A 308 7.85 -19.79 0.57
C VAL A 308 7.09 -20.07 1.85
N LEU A 309 6.33 -19.10 2.34
CA LEU A 309 5.31 -19.31 3.37
C LEU A 309 3.94 -19.17 2.72
N GLU A 310 3.12 -20.21 2.82
CA GLU A 310 1.73 -20.20 2.37
C GLU A 310 0.79 -20.36 3.56
N VAL A 311 -0.29 -19.61 3.54
CA VAL A 311 -1.33 -19.60 4.58
C VAL A 311 -2.70 -19.72 3.95
N ARG A 312 -3.60 -20.51 4.56
CA ARG A 312 -5.00 -20.65 4.17
C ARG A 312 -5.89 -20.59 5.39
N LEU A 313 -6.92 -19.75 5.32
CA LEU A 313 -7.95 -19.67 6.34
C LEU A 313 -9.31 -19.88 5.72
N ARG A 314 -10.17 -20.65 6.41
CA ARG A 314 -11.54 -20.92 5.97
C ARG A 314 -12.51 -20.45 7.04
N ASN A 315 -13.55 -19.75 6.60
CA ASN A 315 -14.61 -19.26 7.47
C ASN A 315 -15.77 -20.25 7.60
N ALA A 316 -16.76 -19.92 8.45
CA ALA A 316 -17.94 -20.77 8.70
C ALA A 316 -18.86 -20.90 7.48
N ASP A 317 -18.78 -20.01 6.52
CA ASP A 317 -19.51 -20.08 5.24
C ASP A 317 -18.79 -20.98 4.22
N ASN A 318 -17.69 -21.66 4.65
CA ASN A 318 -16.85 -22.52 3.81
C ASN A 318 -16.12 -21.76 2.69
N GLU A 319 -15.97 -20.45 2.83
CA GLU A 319 -15.16 -19.64 1.93
C GLU A 319 -13.70 -19.66 2.40
N GLU A 320 -12.76 -19.71 1.45
CA GLU A 320 -11.33 -19.76 1.73
C GLU A 320 -10.64 -18.48 1.28
N GLY A 321 -9.80 -17.93 2.14
CA GLY A 321 -8.83 -16.90 1.84
C GLY A 321 -7.41 -17.43 2.02
N SER A 322 -6.47 -16.90 1.26
CA SER A 322 -5.07 -17.32 1.32
C SER A 322 -4.11 -16.17 1.07
N ASP A 323 -2.89 -16.32 1.59
CA ASP A 323 -1.76 -15.47 1.24
C ASP A 323 -0.51 -16.33 1.03
N ARG A 324 0.39 -15.86 0.18
CA ARG A 324 1.64 -16.52 -0.17
C ARG A 324 2.75 -15.51 -0.33
N ILE A 325 3.81 -15.64 0.46
CA ILE A 325 4.98 -14.79 0.35
C ILE A 325 6.25 -15.60 0.10
N ILE A 326 7.23 -14.96 -0.54
CA ILE A 326 8.63 -15.37 -0.50
C ILE A 326 9.31 -14.55 0.60
N PHE A 327 10.05 -15.20 1.49
CA PHE A 327 10.85 -14.55 2.53
C PHE A 327 12.30 -15.04 2.48
N VAL A 328 13.22 -14.27 3.03
CA VAL A 328 14.65 -14.60 3.04
C VAL A 328 15.06 -15.13 4.42
N SER A 329 15.76 -16.27 4.46
CA SER A 329 16.39 -16.81 5.65
C SER A 329 17.92 -16.75 5.53
N ASP A 330 18.60 -16.22 6.55
CA ASP A 330 20.05 -16.21 6.65
C ASP A 330 20.51 -16.13 8.11
N LEU A 331 21.02 -17.26 8.64
CA LEU A 331 21.54 -17.37 10.01
C LEU A 331 22.69 -16.38 10.32
N SER A 332 23.37 -15.86 9.30
CA SER A 332 24.41 -14.84 9.52
C SER A 332 23.83 -13.49 9.99
N GLY A 333 22.53 -13.27 9.85
CA GLY A 333 21.86 -12.00 10.12
C GLY A 333 22.32 -10.86 9.22
N ARG A 334 23.06 -11.17 8.14
CA ARG A 334 23.56 -10.19 7.17
C ARG A 334 22.74 -10.30 5.90
N TYR A 335 22.21 -9.19 5.46
CA TYR A 335 21.44 -9.10 4.23
C TYR A 335 21.95 -7.96 3.38
N ASN A 336 22.19 -8.26 2.10
CA ASN A 336 22.50 -7.27 1.10
C ASN A 336 21.28 -7.16 0.18
N PRO A 337 20.45 -6.12 0.33
CA PRO A 337 19.25 -5.95 -0.49
C PRO A 337 19.64 -5.74 -1.96
N TYR A 338 18.80 -6.20 -2.86
CA TYR A 338 19.00 -6.09 -4.30
C TYR A 338 17.69 -5.64 -4.97
N PRO A 339 17.76 -5.01 -6.14
CA PRO A 339 16.58 -4.57 -6.87
C PRO A 339 15.67 -5.73 -7.26
N ILE A 340 14.39 -5.63 -6.91
CA ILE A 340 13.33 -6.60 -7.26
C ILE A 340 12.10 -5.83 -7.71
N VAL A 341 11.39 -6.37 -8.72
CA VAL A 341 10.08 -5.86 -9.16
C VAL A 341 9.09 -7.02 -9.23
N GLU A 342 7.88 -6.82 -8.69
CA GLU A 342 6.88 -7.87 -8.61
C GLU A 342 5.44 -7.31 -8.65
N PRO A 343 4.57 -7.77 -9.56
CA PRO A 343 4.91 -8.49 -10.77
C PRO A 343 5.61 -7.59 -11.79
N ILE A 344 6.29 -8.17 -12.76
CA ILE A 344 6.81 -7.41 -13.92
C ILE A 344 5.63 -7.21 -14.88
N VAL A 345 5.08 -6.00 -14.89
CA VAL A 345 3.96 -5.63 -15.77
C VAL A 345 4.48 -4.96 -17.04
N ARG A 346 5.48 -4.10 -16.89
CA ARG A 346 6.15 -3.37 -17.97
C ARG A 346 7.65 -3.26 -17.66
N GLU A 347 8.43 -2.82 -18.64
CA GLU A 347 9.86 -2.61 -18.40
C GLU A 347 10.05 -1.55 -17.30
N THR A 348 10.61 -1.96 -16.16
CA THR A 348 10.82 -1.09 -15.01
C THR A 348 12.26 -0.61 -14.96
N LYS A 349 12.44 0.71 -14.86
CA LYS A 349 13.74 1.35 -14.69
C LYS A 349 13.90 1.79 -13.24
N PHE A 350 15.00 1.41 -12.61
CA PHE A 350 15.39 1.92 -11.30
C PHE A 350 16.04 3.30 -11.41
N CYS A 351 15.76 4.19 -10.43
CA CYS A 351 16.31 5.55 -10.36
C CYS A 351 17.83 5.58 -10.24
#